data_ce05568f6fdb121c2c1d694caa39fd0b
#
_entry.id   ce05568f6fdb121c2c1d694caa39fd0b
#
_cell.length_a   1.000
_cell.length_b   1.000
_cell.length_c   1.000
_cell.angle_alpha   90.00
_cell.angle_beta   90.00
_cell.angle_gamma   90.00
#
_symmetry.space_group_name_H-M   'P 1'
#
loop_
_entity.id
_entity.type
_entity.pdbx_description
1 polymer ?
#
loop_
_entity_poly.entity_id
_entity_poly.type
_entity_poly.pdbx_seq_one_letter_code
_entity_poly.pdbx_strand_id
1 'polypeptide(L)' 'MNTKPDRTLDCLGLYCPEPVFKTRLELDELKIGETLEVLADDPAAESDIMSLVKNLEQELVSVKKEGNTVRILIRKVK' A
#
# COMPACT_ATOMS: atom_id res chain seq x y z
N MET A 1 -7.68 -9.68 -17.83
CA MET A 1 -8.48 -9.26 -16.72
C MET A 1 -7.89 -8.06 -16.05
N ASN A 2 -8.73 -7.13 -15.82
CA ASN A 2 -8.31 -5.86 -15.33
C ASN A 2 -8.23 -5.87 -13.82
N THR A 3 -7.05 -5.64 -13.29
CA THR A 3 -6.84 -5.63 -11.85
C THR A 3 -6.68 -4.21 -11.34
N LYS A 4 -7.60 -3.34 -11.72
CA LYS A 4 -7.54 -1.98 -11.23
C LYS A 4 -7.81 -1.95 -9.74
N PRO A 5 -6.98 -1.23 -8.97
CA PRO A 5 -7.26 -1.07 -7.54
C PRO A 5 -8.53 -0.23 -7.35
N ASP A 6 -9.20 -0.48 -6.25
CA ASP A 6 -10.38 0.31 -5.89
C ASP A 6 -9.99 1.71 -5.44
N ARG A 7 -8.81 1.82 -4.85
CA ARG A 7 -8.24 3.11 -4.44
C ARG A 7 -6.76 3.15 -4.76
N THR A 8 -6.24 4.36 -5.00
CA THR A 8 -4.81 4.59 -5.17
C THR A 8 -4.39 5.68 -4.20
N LEU A 9 -3.34 5.40 -3.45
CA LEU A 9 -2.77 6.35 -2.50
C LEU A 9 -1.39 6.77 -3.00
N ASP A 10 -1.24 8.06 -3.29
CA ASP A 10 0.01 8.62 -3.78
C ASP A 10 0.83 9.10 -2.58
N CYS A 11 1.91 8.37 -2.29
CA CYS A 11 2.85 8.74 -1.24
C CYS A 11 4.20 9.13 -1.81
N LEU A 12 4.24 9.51 -3.09
CA LEU A 12 5.48 9.97 -3.71
C LEU A 12 5.95 11.25 -3.03
N GLY A 13 7.25 11.32 -2.76
CA GLY A 13 7.85 12.46 -2.09
C GLY A 13 7.67 12.47 -0.58
N LEU A 14 6.96 11.50 -0.02
CA LEU A 14 6.78 11.39 1.42
C LEU A 14 7.82 10.46 2.03
N TYR A 15 8.17 10.72 3.27
CA TYR A 15 9.17 9.95 4.00
C TYR A 15 8.52 9.24 5.18
N CYS A 16 9.11 8.10 5.57
CA CYS A 16 8.69 7.39 6.75
C CYS A 16 8.66 8.36 7.95
N PRO A 17 7.60 8.33 8.78
CA PRO A 17 6.54 7.33 8.83
C PRO A 17 5.24 7.71 8.09
N GLU A 18 5.25 8.80 7.32
CA GLU A 18 4.00 9.28 6.70
C GLU A 18 3.34 8.27 5.75
N PRO A 19 4.10 7.57 4.85
CA PRO A 19 3.45 6.59 3.98
C PRO A 19 2.75 5.49 4.77
N VAL A 20 3.31 5.08 5.89
CA VAL A 20 2.73 4.04 6.73
C VAL A 20 1.42 4.51 7.35
N PHE A 21 1.42 5.71 7.91
CA PHE A 21 0.21 6.28 8.52
C PHE A 21 -0.91 6.47 7.50
N LYS A 22 -0.56 7.01 6.33
CA LYS A 22 -1.55 7.23 5.29
C LYS A 22 -2.12 5.92 4.77
N THR A 23 -1.27 4.92 4.60
CA THR A 23 -1.70 3.59 4.15
C THR A 23 -2.68 2.98 5.15
N ARG A 24 -2.38 3.10 6.45
CA ARG A 24 -3.25 2.57 7.48
C ARG A 24 -4.62 3.24 7.47
N LEU A 25 -4.64 4.56 7.33
CA LEU A 25 -5.91 5.29 7.28
C LEU A 25 -6.75 4.88 6.08
N GLU A 26 -6.10 4.71 4.92
CA GLU A 26 -6.80 4.29 3.72
C GLU A 26 -7.35 2.87 3.86
N LEU A 27 -6.57 1.98 4.46
CA LEU A 27 -7.04 0.61 4.69
C LEU A 27 -8.25 0.57 5.60
N ASP A 28 -8.30 1.46 6.59
CA ASP A 28 -9.44 1.53 7.49
C ASP A 28 -10.72 1.92 6.78
N GLU A 29 -10.61 2.67 5.68
CA GLU A 29 -11.76 3.13 4.91
C GLU A 29 -12.20 2.14 3.84
N LEU A 30 -11.39 1.14 3.55
CA LEU A 30 -11.73 0.13 2.57
C LEU A 30 -12.73 -0.87 3.13
N LYS A 31 -13.55 -1.41 2.22
CA LYS A 31 -14.41 -2.54 2.54
C LYS A 31 -13.66 -3.84 2.30
N ILE A 32 -14.05 -4.88 3.00
CA ILE A 32 -13.45 -6.20 2.80
C ILE A 32 -13.60 -6.61 1.34
N GLY A 33 -12.50 -7.04 0.73
CA GLY A 33 -12.45 -7.41 -0.68
C GLY A 33 -11.94 -6.32 -1.60
N GLU A 34 -11.90 -5.07 -1.12
CA GLU A 34 -11.39 -3.97 -1.93
C GLU A 34 -9.87 -3.92 -1.89
N THR A 35 -9.28 -3.31 -2.91
CA THR A 35 -7.84 -3.22 -3.05
C THR A 35 -7.37 -1.77 -3.00
N LEU A 36 -6.17 -1.60 -2.47
CA LEU A 36 -5.50 -0.30 -2.38
C LEU A 36 -4.13 -0.42 -3.04
N GLU A 37 -3.84 0.49 -3.96
CA GLU A 37 -2.50 0.60 -4.52
C GLU A 37 -1.79 1.78 -3.87
N VAL A 38 -0.63 1.53 -3.29
CA VAL A 38 0.19 2.57 -2.67
C VAL A 38 1.41 2.82 -3.54
N LEU A 39 1.65 4.09 -3.88
CA LEU A 39 2.83 4.51 -4.62
C LEU A 39 3.78 5.17 -3.63
N ALA A 40 5.03 4.73 -3.62
CA ALA A 40 6.04 5.29 -2.72
C ALA A 40 7.39 5.32 -3.40
N ASP A 41 8.24 6.28 -3.02
CA ASP A 41 9.60 6.38 -3.57
C ASP A 41 10.65 6.45 -2.47
N ASP A 42 10.25 6.30 -1.21
CA ASP A 42 11.19 6.20 -0.11
C ASP A 42 11.58 4.72 0.07
N PRO A 43 12.88 4.40 0.01
CA PRO A 43 13.30 3.00 0.16
C PRO A 43 12.83 2.34 1.45
N ALA A 44 12.68 3.10 2.52
CA ALA A 44 12.20 2.56 3.80
C ALA A 44 10.70 2.29 3.78
N ALA A 45 9.95 2.99 2.93
CA ALA A 45 8.50 2.87 2.91
C ALA A 45 8.04 1.48 2.48
N GLU A 46 8.76 0.87 1.54
CA GLU A 46 8.39 -0.46 1.06
C GLU A 46 8.33 -1.48 2.19
N SER A 47 9.42 -1.62 2.94
CA SER A 47 9.45 -2.61 4.01
C SER A 47 8.52 -2.24 5.15
N ASP A 48 8.36 -0.96 5.43
CA ASP A 48 7.47 -0.50 6.50
C ASP A 48 6.01 -0.79 6.16
N ILE A 49 5.61 -0.56 4.91
CA ILE A 49 4.24 -0.84 4.48
C ILE A 49 4.00 -2.35 4.45
N MET A 50 4.99 -3.13 4.02
CA MET A 50 4.86 -4.58 4.04
C MET A 50 4.69 -5.11 5.46
N SER A 51 5.43 -4.53 6.42
CA SER A 51 5.27 -4.89 7.83
C SER A 51 3.88 -4.52 8.34
N LEU A 52 3.39 -3.35 7.95
CA LEU A 52 2.05 -2.92 8.33
C LEU A 52 0.99 -3.88 7.82
N VAL A 53 1.08 -4.26 6.55
CA VAL A 53 0.14 -5.20 5.92
C VAL A 53 0.14 -6.52 6.69
N LYS A 54 1.32 -7.01 7.03
CA LYS A 54 1.45 -8.26 7.77
C LYS A 54 0.84 -8.13 9.17
N ASN A 55 1.12 -7.03 9.86
CA ASN A 55 0.63 -6.81 11.23
C ASN A 55 -0.88 -6.67 11.26
N LEU A 56 -1.47 -6.05 10.23
CA LEU A 56 -2.92 -5.91 10.13
C LEU A 56 -3.58 -7.14 9.53
N GLU A 57 -2.79 -8.14 9.16
CA GLU A 57 -3.28 -9.41 8.58
C GLU A 57 -4.07 -9.18 7.30
N GLN A 58 -3.67 -8.19 6.52
CA GLN A 58 -4.25 -7.96 5.20
C GLN A 58 -3.43 -8.73 4.16
N GLU A 59 -3.97 -8.80 2.95
CA GLU A 59 -3.30 -9.55 1.88
C GLU A 59 -2.41 -8.63 1.05
N LEU A 60 -1.14 -9.01 0.91
CA LEU A 60 -0.22 -8.34 -0.01
C LEU A 60 -0.37 -9.02 -1.37
N VAL A 61 -0.99 -8.32 -2.32
CA VAL A 61 -1.26 -8.91 -3.63
C VAL A 61 -0.03 -8.86 -4.52
N SER A 62 0.63 -7.71 -4.60
CA SER A 62 1.83 -7.59 -5.43
C SER A 62 2.66 -6.39 -5.01
N VAL A 63 3.94 -6.45 -5.37
CA VAL A 63 4.86 -5.32 -5.21
C VAL A 63 5.61 -5.22 -6.53
N LYS A 64 5.58 -4.03 -7.13
CA LYS A 64 6.29 -3.76 -8.39
C LYS A 64 7.20 -2.57 -8.20
N LYS A 65 8.42 -2.68 -8.71
CA LYS A 65 9.38 -1.58 -8.67
C LYS A 65 9.59 -1.05 -10.08
N GLU A 66 9.49 0.28 -10.21
CA GLU A 66 9.70 0.96 -11.47
C GLU A 66 10.63 2.14 -11.19
N GLY A 67 11.94 1.95 -11.45
CA GLY A 67 12.93 2.95 -11.08
C GLY A 67 12.95 3.13 -9.56
N ASN A 68 12.71 4.35 -9.11
CA ASN A 68 12.67 4.65 -7.68
C ASN A 68 11.26 4.52 -7.09
N THR A 69 10.26 4.21 -7.91
CA THR A 69 8.89 4.11 -7.46
C THR A 69 8.52 2.67 -7.18
N VAL A 70 7.85 2.45 -6.06
CA VAL A 70 7.34 1.14 -5.67
C VAL A 70 5.82 1.22 -5.70
N ARG A 71 5.18 0.21 -6.33
CA ARG A 71 3.73 0.06 -6.34
C ARG A 71 3.38 -1.14 -5.49
N ILE A 72 2.62 -0.92 -4.44
CA ILE A 72 2.24 -1.97 -3.50
C ILE A 72 0.73 -2.13 -3.57
N LEU A 73 0.29 -3.32 -3.96
CA LEU A 73 -1.14 -3.60 -4.07
C LEU A 73 -1.56 -4.47 -2.90
N ILE A 74 -2.53 -3.98 -2.14
CA ILE A 74 -3.00 -4.60 -0.91
C ILE A 74 -4.49 -4.86 -1.04
N ARG A 75 -4.94 -6.04 -0.61
CA ARG A 75 -6.36 -6.35 -0.53
C ARG A 75 -6.79 -6.41 0.92
N LYS A 76 -7.89 -5.75 1.23
CA LYS A 76 -8.45 -5.80 2.57
C LYS A 76 -9.25 -7.09 2.74
N VAL A 77 -8.83 -7.92 3.70
CA VAL A 77 -9.47 -9.21 3.96
C VAL A 77 -10.09 -9.28 5.35
N LYS A 78 -9.81 -8.28 6.17
CA LYS A 78 -10.39 -8.21 7.52
C LYS A 78 -10.95 -6.85 7.80
#